data_d053d074302bc92eb2b13eb79134b15f
#
_entry.id   d053d074302bc92eb2b13eb79134b15f
#
_cell.length_a   1.000
_cell.length_b   1.000
_cell.length_c   1.000
_cell.angle_alpha   90.00
_cell.angle_beta   90.00
_cell.angle_gamma   90.00
#
_symmetry.space_group_name_H-M   'P 1'
#
loop_
_entity.id
_entity.type
_entity.pdbx_description
1 polymer ?
#
loop_
_entity_poly.entity_id
_entity_poly.type
_entity_poly.pdbx_seq_one_letter_code
_entity_poly.pdbx_strand_id
1 'polypeptide(L)'
;MKKKFVLPAILLIAICLFAGCAHVSNYASSERLSVLSEKYDELKNVSNEVSDSLTASQNSDATLYDEFNTLAVSANTLATEINSYIDKQIEKNVCESLISRCEELIGKYKDLGKKISATASTTVPESSSK
;
A
#
# COMPACT_ATOMS: atom_id res chain seq x y z
N MET A 1 6.10 -25.82 6.36
CA MET A 1 6.01 -25.39 6.14
C MET A 1 6.04 -24.48 6.05
N LYS A 2 6.07 -24.12 5.94
CA LYS A 2 6.03 -23.30 5.90
C LYS A 2 6.18 -22.58 5.18
N LYS A 3 5.82 -21.97 4.83
CA LYS A 3 5.77 -21.43 4.13
C LYS A 3 6.24 -20.41 4.08
N LYS A 4 6.89 -20.09 3.58
CA LYS A 4 7.33 -19.18 3.44
C LYS A 4 6.82 -18.43 2.64
N PHE A 5 6.63 -17.91 2.59
CA PHE A 5 5.94 -17.21 1.93
C PHE A 5 6.59 -15.96 1.66
N VAL A 6 6.75 -15.63 0.56
CA VAL A 6 7.44 -14.53 0.20
C VAL A 6 6.59 -13.40 -0.02
N LEU A 7 6.79 -12.38 0.67
CA LEU A 7 5.97 -11.24 0.49
C LEU A 7 6.52 -10.44 -0.61
N PRO A 8 5.74 -10.13 -1.54
CA PRO A 8 6.19 -9.30 -2.64
C PRO A 8 6.43 -7.94 -2.10
N ALA A 9 7.55 -7.45 -2.26
CA ALA A 9 7.83 -6.12 -1.80
C ALA A 9 7.24 -5.13 -2.74
N ILE A 10 6.71 -4.10 -2.20
CA ILE A 10 6.23 -3.04 -3.03
C ILE A 10 7.43 -2.35 -3.54
N LEU A 11 7.40 -2.06 -4.81
CA LEU A 11 8.47 -1.46 -5.43
C LEU A 11 8.74 -0.15 -4.85
N LEU A 12 9.83 0.05 -4.24
CA LEU A 12 10.11 1.28 -3.62
C LEU A 12 10.82 2.20 -4.52
N ILE A 13 10.22 2.70 -5.44
CA ILE A 13 10.86 3.61 -6.31
C ILE A 13 10.57 5.00 -5.88
N ALA A 14 11.57 5.74 -5.75
CA ALA A 14 11.36 7.10 -5.35
C ALA A 14 10.76 7.84 -6.53
N ILE A 15 9.65 8.40 -6.30
CA ILE A 15 9.01 9.13 -7.34
C ILE A 15 9.52 10.52 -7.29
N CYS A 16 10.22 10.88 -8.25
CA CYS A 16 10.69 12.21 -8.29
C CYS A 16 9.69 13.03 -8.96
N LEU A 17 8.78 13.47 -8.24
CA LEU A 17 7.79 14.25 -8.86
C LEU A 17 8.31 15.64 -8.90
N PHE A 18 8.74 16.14 -9.93
CA PHE A 18 9.20 17.37 -9.95
C PHE A 18 8.27 18.21 -10.44
N ALA A 19 8.26 19.22 -10.06
CA ALA A 19 7.38 20.09 -10.32
C ALA A 19 7.46 20.64 -11.55
N GLY A 20 7.99 20.63 -12.18
CA GLY A 20 7.98 21.08 -13.37
C GLY A 20 7.17 22.18 -13.61
N CYS A 21 7.01 22.72 -14.51
CA CYS A 21 6.27 23.74 -14.75
C CYS A 21 5.00 23.51 -15.14
N ALA A 22 4.27 23.45 -14.44
CA ALA A 22 3.03 23.10 -14.76
C ALA A 22 2.13 24.18 -14.91
N HIS A 23 2.32 25.04 -15.67
CA HIS A 23 1.33 26.02 -15.76
C HIS A 23 0.23 25.60 -16.69
N VAL A 24 0.27 24.44 -17.18
CA VAL A 24 -0.81 24.01 -18.04
C VAL A 24 -1.93 23.49 -17.21
N SER A 25 -3.12 23.92 -17.46
CA SER A 25 -4.21 23.56 -16.58
C SER A 25 -4.63 22.11 -16.64
N ASN A 26 -4.31 21.40 -17.69
CA ASN A 26 -4.70 20.01 -17.76
C ASN A 26 -3.85 19.10 -16.91
N TYR A 27 -2.75 19.57 -16.43
CA TYR A 27 -1.85 18.73 -15.68
C TYR A 27 -1.94 19.02 -14.19
N ALA A 28 -1.63 18.03 -13.40
CA ALA A 28 -1.70 18.19 -11.95
C ALA A 28 -0.75 19.26 -11.48
N SER A 29 -1.17 19.98 -10.47
CA SER A 29 -0.32 21.00 -9.89
C SER A 29 0.73 20.33 -9.03
N SER A 30 1.79 21.06 -8.71
CA SER A 30 2.81 20.51 -7.85
C SER A 30 2.25 20.14 -6.48
N GLU A 31 1.24 20.86 -6.05
CA GLU A 31 0.60 20.55 -4.79
C GLU A 31 -0.08 19.21 -4.83
N ARG A 32 -0.79 18.92 -5.91
CA ARG A 32 -1.45 17.62 -6.03
C ARG A 32 -0.45 16.51 -6.26
N LEU A 33 0.62 16.77 -6.95
CA LEU A 33 1.68 15.78 -7.09
C LEU A 33 2.32 15.46 -5.75
N SER A 34 2.42 16.45 -4.90
CA SER A 34 2.93 16.24 -3.57
C SER A 34 2.00 15.34 -2.77
N VAL A 35 0.69 15.55 -2.91
CA VAL A 35 -0.27 14.70 -2.24
C VAL A 35 -0.15 13.26 -2.74
N LEU A 36 0.00 13.10 -4.03
CA LEU A 36 0.17 11.76 -4.58
C LEU A 36 1.41 11.08 -3.99
N SER A 37 2.49 11.83 -3.90
CA SER A 37 3.72 11.29 -3.33
C SER A 37 3.51 10.88 -1.87
N GLU A 38 2.83 11.70 -1.12
CA GLU A 38 2.55 11.39 0.28
C GLU A 38 1.69 10.16 0.42
N LYS A 39 0.68 10.04 -0.42
CA LYS A 39 -0.20 8.88 -0.36
C LYS A 39 0.53 7.61 -0.76
N TYR A 40 1.40 7.73 -1.72
CA TYR A 40 2.19 6.58 -2.14
C TYR A 40 3.12 6.14 -1.00
N ASP A 41 3.75 7.09 -0.32
CA ASP A 41 4.59 6.75 0.81
C ASP A 41 3.79 6.14 1.94
N GLU A 42 2.60 6.67 2.18
CA GLU A 42 1.73 6.12 3.20
C GLU A 42 1.35 4.68 2.85
N LEU A 43 1.04 4.44 1.60
CA LEU A 43 0.70 3.10 1.16
C LEU A 43 1.86 2.14 1.39
N LYS A 44 3.07 2.57 1.07
CA LYS A 44 4.23 1.74 1.31
C LYS A 44 4.38 1.41 2.80
N ASN A 45 4.24 2.42 3.61
CA ASN A 45 4.43 2.24 5.05
C ASN A 45 3.38 1.31 5.64
N VAL A 46 2.13 1.50 5.26
CA VAL A 46 1.05 0.67 5.77
C VAL A 46 1.23 -0.77 5.30
N SER A 47 1.61 -0.94 4.05
CA SER A 47 1.84 -2.27 3.53
C SER A 47 2.95 -2.98 4.30
N ASN A 48 4.02 -2.25 4.59
CA ASN A 48 5.12 -2.85 5.34
C ASN A 48 4.71 -3.18 6.77
N GLU A 49 3.92 -2.32 7.38
CA GLU A 49 3.44 -2.58 8.73
C GLU A 49 2.57 -3.82 8.78
N VAL A 50 1.70 -3.96 7.81
CA VAL A 50 0.83 -5.14 7.78
C VAL A 50 1.64 -6.39 7.50
N SER A 51 2.62 -6.28 6.62
CA SER A 51 3.50 -7.40 6.34
C SER A 51 4.23 -7.85 7.61
N ASP A 52 4.74 -6.89 8.35
CA ASP A 52 5.46 -7.21 9.58
C ASP A 52 4.51 -7.83 10.61
N SER A 53 3.31 -7.30 10.70
CA SER A 53 2.33 -7.84 11.63
C SER A 53 1.96 -9.27 11.27
N LEU A 54 1.78 -9.52 10.00
CA LEU A 54 1.43 -10.85 9.55
C LEU A 54 2.54 -11.84 9.84
N THR A 55 3.76 -11.42 9.57
CA THR A 55 4.91 -12.27 9.83
C THR A 55 5.10 -12.50 11.33
N ALA A 56 4.99 -11.44 12.09
CA ALA A 56 5.21 -11.53 13.53
C ALA A 56 4.15 -12.37 14.22
N SER A 57 2.94 -12.34 13.70
CA SER A 57 1.87 -13.08 14.34
C SER A 57 1.99 -14.57 14.11
N GLN A 58 2.79 -14.97 13.15
CA GLN A 58 2.93 -16.37 12.80
C GLN A 58 1.57 -17.00 12.57
N ASN A 59 0.71 -16.20 11.99
CA ASN A 59 -0.64 -16.65 11.76
C ASN A 59 -0.66 -17.73 10.71
N SER A 60 -1.43 -18.76 10.94
CA SER A 60 -1.51 -19.83 9.96
C SER A 60 -2.75 -19.72 9.10
N ASP A 61 -3.47 -18.63 9.20
CA ASP A 61 -4.67 -18.48 8.41
C ASP A 61 -4.29 -18.12 6.98
N ALA A 62 -4.45 -19.05 6.08
CA ALA A 62 -4.09 -18.84 4.70
C ALA A 62 -4.90 -17.72 4.06
N THR A 63 -6.10 -17.48 4.56
CA THR A 63 -6.94 -16.43 4.01
C THR A 63 -6.27 -15.06 4.18
N LEU A 64 -5.64 -14.84 5.32
CA LEU A 64 -4.98 -13.56 5.57
C LEU A 64 -3.79 -13.38 4.62
N TYR A 65 -3.03 -14.44 4.39
CA TYR A 65 -1.92 -14.36 3.45
C TYR A 65 -2.41 -14.11 2.04
N ASP A 66 -3.52 -14.77 1.66
CA ASP A 66 -4.08 -14.57 0.34
C ASP A 66 -4.55 -13.14 0.17
N GLU A 67 -5.19 -12.60 1.20
CA GLU A 67 -5.65 -11.24 1.16
C GLU A 67 -4.48 -10.28 1.03
N PHE A 68 -3.44 -10.52 1.80
CA PHE A 68 -2.27 -9.66 1.73
C PHE A 68 -1.64 -9.73 0.34
N ASN A 69 -1.52 -10.93 -0.20
CA ASN A 69 -0.93 -11.08 -1.52
C ASN A 69 -1.74 -10.40 -2.60
N THR A 70 -3.05 -10.46 -2.49
CA THR A 70 -3.92 -9.78 -3.45
C THR A 70 -3.70 -8.27 -3.37
N LEU A 71 -3.63 -7.74 -2.16
CA LEU A 71 -3.39 -6.32 -2.01
C LEU A 71 -2.00 -5.93 -2.51
N ALA A 72 -1.02 -6.79 -2.28
CA ALA A 72 0.33 -6.50 -2.72
C ALA A 72 0.41 -6.45 -4.25
N VAL A 73 -0.31 -7.33 -4.92
CA VAL A 73 -0.34 -7.30 -6.37
C VAL A 73 -0.96 -5.99 -6.84
N SER A 74 -2.06 -5.59 -6.22
CA SER A 74 -2.70 -4.35 -6.59
C SER A 74 -1.80 -3.15 -6.32
N ALA A 75 -1.10 -3.18 -5.20
CA ALA A 75 -0.21 -2.08 -4.85
C ALA A 75 0.97 -2.02 -5.82
N ASN A 76 1.50 -3.17 -6.20
CA ASN A 76 2.59 -3.17 -7.16
C ASN A 76 2.16 -2.70 -8.53
N THR A 77 0.94 -3.06 -8.93
CA THR A 77 0.39 -2.57 -10.19
C THR A 77 0.27 -1.06 -10.15
N LEU A 78 -0.24 -0.53 -9.05
CA LEU A 78 -0.38 0.90 -8.91
C LEU A 78 1.00 1.58 -8.90
N ALA A 79 1.95 1.00 -8.20
CA ALA A 79 3.29 1.56 -8.16
C ALA A 79 3.92 1.60 -9.55
N THR A 80 3.71 0.55 -10.32
CA THR A 80 4.23 0.50 -11.67
C THR A 80 3.60 1.61 -12.51
N GLU A 81 2.32 1.80 -12.34
CA GLU A 81 1.64 2.83 -13.09
C GLU A 81 2.13 4.21 -12.70
N ILE A 82 2.27 4.48 -11.41
CA ILE A 82 2.78 5.75 -10.96
C ILE A 82 4.19 5.97 -11.49
N ASN A 83 5.01 4.94 -11.42
CA ASN A 83 6.39 5.06 -11.86
C ASN A 83 6.49 5.29 -13.36
N SER A 84 5.47 4.88 -14.10
CA SER A 84 5.49 5.11 -15.53
C SER A 84 5.38 6.60 -15.87
N TYR A 85 5.01 7.40 -14.90
CA TYR A 85 4.92 8.84 -15.12
C TYR A 85 6.16 9.59 -14.67
N ILE A 86 7.17 8.89 -14.20
CA ILE A 86 8.39 9.59 -13.83
C ILE A 86 8.93 10.29 -15.06
N ASP A 87 9.28 11.54 -14.90
CA ASP A 87 9.78 12.37 -15.99
C ASP A 87 8.69 12.74 -16.98
N LYS A 88 7.45 12.54 -16.62
CA LYS A 88 6.34 12.94 -17.47
C LYS A 88 5.37 13.74 -16.65
N GLN A 89 4.58 14.50 -17.34
CA GLN A 89 3.54 15.25 -16.66
C GLN A 89 2.33 14.35 -16.50
N ILE A 90 1.66 14.50 -15.38
CA ILE A 90 0.48 13.68 -15.09
C ILE A 90 -0.74 14.58 -15.26
N GLU A 91 -1.68 14.13 -16.02
CA GLU A 91 -2.91 14.87 -16.18
C GLU A 91 -3.66 14.96 -14.87
N LYS A 92 -4.39 16.03 -14.72
CA LYS A 92 -5.06 16.30 -13.46
C LYS A 92 -5.98 15.16 -13.03
N ASN A 93 -6.82 14.70 -13.93
CA ASN A 93 -7.75 13.64 -13.55
C ASN A 93 -7.03 12.32 -13.32
N VAL A 94 -5.92 12.08 -13.99
CA VAL A 94 -5.14 10.88 -13.73
C VAL A 94 -4.51 10.95 -12.35
N CYS A 95 -4.00 12.12 -11.99
CA CYS A 95 -3.41 12.29 -10.67
C CYS A 95 -4.44 12.04 -9.58
N GLU A 96 -5.64 12.59 -9.74
CA GLU A 96 -6.68 12.37 -8.74
C GLU A 96 -7.08 10.91 -8.67
N SER A 97 -7.12 10.23 -9.79
CA SER A 97 -7.41 8.80 -9.79
C SER A 97 -6.33 8.01 -9.07
N LEU A 98 -5.08 8.36 -9.28
CA LEU A 98 -3.99 7.66 -8.61
C LEU A 98 -4.02 7.91 -7.11
N ILE A 99 -4.33 9.12 -6.70
CA ILE A 99 -4.46 9.44 -5.29
C ILE A 99 -5.57 8.61 -4.66
N SER A 100 -6.73 8.55 -5.33
CA SER A 100 -7.84 7.77 -4.82
C SER A 100 -7.50 6.30 -4.69
N ARG A 101 -6.77 5.78 -5.65
CA ARG A 101 -6.40 4.37 -5.60
C ARG A 101 -5.42 4.09 -4.47
N CYS A 102 -4.52 5.02 -4.21
CA CYS A 102 -3.65 4.88 -3.04
C CYS A 102 -4.47 4.85 -1.76
N GLU A 103 -5.41 5.77 -1.65
CA GLU A 103 -6.24 5.84 -0.46
C GLU A 103 -7.06 4.58 -0.27
N GLU A 104 -7.58 4.06 -1.35
CA GLU A 104 -8.37 2.84 -1.27
C GLU A 104 -7.53 1.67 -0.78
N LEU A 105 -6.34 1.51 -1.33
CA LEU A 105 -5.47 0.43 -0.90
C LEU A 105 -5.00 0.62 0.53
N ILE A 106 -4.71 1.84 0.92
CA ILE A 106 -4.34 2.12 2.30
C ILE A 106 -5.44 1.64 3.24
N GLY A 107 -6.69 1.96 2.90
CA GLY A 107 -7.81 1.51 3.72
C GLY A 107 -7.92 0.00 3.79
N LYS A 108 -7.70 -0.66 2.67
CA LYS A 108 -7.77 -2.12 2.65
C LYS A 108 -6.67 -2.76 3.47
N TYR A 109 -5.46 -2.21 3.40
CA TYR A 109 -4.38 -2.71 4.23
C TYR A 109 -4.68 -2.50 5.71
N LYS A 110 -5.23 -1.35 6.05
CA LYS A 110 -5.55 -1.09 7.45
C LYS A 110 -6.62 -2.07 7.95
N ASP A 111 -7.59 -2.38 7.11
CA ASP A 111 -8.61 -3.35 7.48
C ASP A 111 -7.99 -4.72 7.67
N LEU A 112 -7.07 -5.09 6.81
CA LEU A 112 -6.39 -6.37 6.95
C LEU A 112 -5.58 -6.40 8.24
N GLY A 113 -4.91 -5.29 8.55
CA GLY A 113 -4.18 -5.20 9.80
C GLY A 113 -5.05 -5.42 11.01
N LYS A 114 -6.28 -4.90 10.96
CA LYS A 114 -7.22 -5.12 12.04
C LYS A 114 -7.60 -6.59 12.16
N LYS A 115 -7.77 -7.26 11.03
CA LYS A 115 -8.09 -8.67 11.06
C LYS A 115 -6.95 -9.47 11.68
N ILE A 116 -5.72 -9.13 11.33
CA ILE A 116 -4.57 -9.81 11.88
C ILE A 116 -4.51 -9.62 13.39
N SER A 117 -4.72 -8.39 13.83
CA SER A 117 -4.71 -8.10 15.25
C SER A 117 -5.82 -8.82 15.99
N ALA A 118 -6.99 -8.85 15.40
CA ALA A 118 -8.11 -9.52 16.03
C ALA A 118 -7.86 -11.01 16.17
N THR A 119 -7.25 -11.60 15.16
CA THR A 119 -6.94 -13.02 15.22
C THR A 119 -5.90 -13.30 16.31
N ALA A 120 -4.90 -12.47 16.38
CA ALA A 120 -3.86 -12.64 17.40
C ALA A 120 -4.44 -12.45 18.78
N SER A 121 -5.29 -11.46 18.94
CA SER A 121 -5.88 -11.21 20.24
C SER A 121 -6.76 -12.37 20.68
N THR A 122 -7.49 -12.92 19.77
CA THR A 122 -8.36 -14.03 20.11
C THR A 122 -7.53 -15.21 20.58
N THR A 123 -6.43 -15.44 19.95
CA THR A 123 -5.60 -16.57 20.30
C THR A 123 -4.96 -16.38 21.66
N VAL A 124 -4.42 -15.24 21.90
CA VAL A 124 -3.73 -15.02 23.14
C VAL A 124 -4.61 -15.11 24.37
N PRO A 125 -5.74 -14.45 24.40
CA PRO A 125 -6.57 -14.54 25.57
C PRO A 125 -6.99 -15.96 25.90
N GLU A 126 -7.21 -16.71 24.86
CA GLU A 126 -7.60 -18.05 25.10
C GLU A 126 -6.56 -18.80 25.82
N SER A 127 -5.36 -18.73 25.42
CA SER A 127 -4.35 -19.48 26.07
C SER A 127 -4.07 -18.95 27.44
N SER A 128 -4.20 -17.69 27.65
CA SER A 128 -3.86 -17.20 28.95
C SER A 128 -4.99 -17.41 29.92
N SER A 129 -6.17 -17.59 29.48
CA SER A 129 -7.22 -17.74 30.40
C SER A 129 -7.15 -19.03 31.10
N LYS A 130 -6.42 -19.73 30.84
CA LYS A 130 -6.47 -20.87 31.51
C LYS A 130 -5.71 -21.01 32.25
#